data_56003337cbdc7a1dd7887cc5ba54f652
#
_entry.id   56003337cbdc7a1dd7887cc5ba54f652
#
_cell.length_a   1.000
_cell.length_b   1.000
_cell.length_c   1.000
_cell.angle_alpha   90.00
_cell.angle_beta   90.00
_cell.angle_gamma   90.00
#
_symmetry.space_group_name_H-M   'P 1'
#
loop_
_entity.id
_entity.type
_entity.pdbx_description
1 polymer ?
#
loop_
_entity_poly.entity_id
_entity_poly.type
_entity_poly.pdbx_seq_one_letter_code
_entity_poly.pdbx_strand_id
1 'polypeptide(L)'
;MALKHIAFGCAVVMAAAGAMAATSSFTANGQTITKAQQEELIRVYTSRGQERTPQLETQVRHLLTRDMLLLQEARKAKISERDDVRRMIDNATKNILMSTVINDWLAKNPVKEEEVKALFEKEQKRWGKTEVSVRHILVEDETTAKDLLARVKKGGDFDRIARENSKDTAQNRAMGGLIDWTSPNMFDKEFAESFKNLKPGQIAKKPIKTQLGWHIVKLEGVRPAQRFVNYQAESHALRQLLNQQRVQTYIDDLIKNAKISDLSDTKAKGK
;
A
#
# COMPACT_ATOMS: atom_id res chain seq x y z
N MET A 1 -32.83 7.49 -22.75
CA MET A 1 -33.58 7.27 -21.48
C MET A 1 -33.00 8.16 -20.42
N ALA A 2 -33.75 9.17 -20.01
CA ALA A 2 -33.29 10.25 -19.15
C ALA A 2 -33.45 9.87 -17.67
N LEU A 3 -32.36 9.93 -16.89
CA LEU A 3 -32.40 9.79 -15.43
C LEU A 3 -32.91 11.12 -14.85
N LYS A 4 -34.08 11.10 -14.22
CA LYS A 4 -34.68 12.23 -13.50
C LYS A 4 -33.92 12.44 -12.18
N HIS A 5 -33.38 13.65 -12.03
CA HIS A 5 -32.86 14.14 -10.75
C HIS A 5 -34.03 14.44 -9.83
N ILE A 6 -34.07 13.77 -8.69
CA ILE A 6 -35.00 14.12 -7.61
C ILE A 6 -34.24 15.11 -6.72
N ALA A 7 -34.60 16.38 -6.86
CA ALA A 7 -34.19 17.43 -5.93
C ALA A 7 -35.03 17.30 -4.64
N PHE A 8 -34.34 16.99 -3.53
CA PHE A 8 -34.94 17.06 -2.20
C PHE A 8 -34.90 18.52 -1.73
N GLY A 9 -36.07 19.15 -1.73
CA GLY A 9 -36.24 20.50 -1.23
C GLY A 9 -36.00 20.57 0.28
N CYS A 10 -35.06 21.42 0.71
CA CYS A 10 -34.92 21.82 2.09
C CYS A 10 -36.06 22.71 2.51
N ALA A 11 -37.00 22.18 3.29
CA ALA A 11 -37.95 23.00 4.07
C ALA A 11 -37.17 23.51 5.33
N VAL A 12 -36.94 24.80 5.39
CA VAL A 12 -36.44 25.47 6.59
C VAL A 12 -37.60 25.53 7.59
N VAL A 13 -37.54 24.67 8.63
CA VAL A 13 -38.37 24.81 9.81
C VAL A 13 -37.54 25.55 10.84
N MET A 14 -38.01 26.76 11.22
CA MET A 14 -37.43 27.53 12.32
C MET A 14 -37.50 26.71 13.61
N ALA A 15 -36.37 26.42 14.20
CA ALA A 15 -36.26 25.71 15.45
C ALA A 15 -36.54 26.64 16.63
N ALA A 16 -37.57 26.30 17.40
CA ALA A 16 -37.65 26.72 18.80
C ALA A 16 -36.41 26.14 19.53
N ALA A 17 -35.71 26.98 20.31
CA ALA A 17 -34.64 26.55 21.19
C ALA A 17 -35.19 25.61 22.26
N GLY A 18 -35.32 24.33 21.91
CA GLY A 18 -35.62 23.28 22.85
C GLY A 18 -34.35 22.92 23.58
N ALA A 19 -34.37 22.97 24.91
CA ALA A 19 -33.29 22.48 25.74
C ALA A 19 -32.89 21.09 25.25
N MET A 20 -31.57 20.89 25.03
CA MET A 20 -31.01 19.58 24.63
C MET A 20 -31.46 18.57 25.71
N ALA A 21 -32.36 17.67 25.37
CA ALA A 21 -32.70 16.58 26.26
C ALA A 21 -31.46 15.71 26.40
N ALA A 22 -30.89 15.67 27.61
CA ALA A 22 -29.73 14.84 27.88
C ALA A 22 -30.02 13.41 27.43
N THR A 23 -29.16 12.80 26.65
CA THR A 23 -29.29 11.39 26.24
C THR A 23 -29.52 10.53 27.48
N SER A 24 -30.62 9.77 27.51
CA SER A 24 -30.95 8.85 28.57
C SER A 24 -30.89 7.41 28.07
N SER A 25 -30.55 6.48 28.95
CA SER A 25 -30.70 5.06 28.63
C SER A 25 -32.15 4.71 28.29
N PHE A 26 -32.33 3.81 27.33
CA PHE A 26 -33.68 3.33 26.93
C PHE A 26 -33.63 1.84 26.63
N THR A 27 -34.80 1.21 26.57
CA THR A 27 -34.95 -0.22 26.26
C THR A 27 -35.64 -0.43 24.92
N ALA A 28 -35.24 -1.48 24.21
CA ALA A 28 -36.00 -2.01 23.08
C ALA A 28 -35.99 -3.55 23.17
N ASN A 29 -37.17 -4.17 23.10
CA ASN A 29 -37.37 -5.61 23.31
C ASN A 29 -36.68 -6.13 24.59
N GLY A 30 -36.76 -5.36 25.70
CA GLY A 30 -36.18 -5.73 26.98
C GLY A 30 -34.67 -5.57 27.12
N GLN A 31 -33.93 -5.20 26.05
CA GLN A 31 -32.49 -4.88 26.13
C GLN A 31 -32.28 -3.38 26.27
N THR A 32 -31.31 -3.02 27.13
CA THR A 32 -31.01 -1.64 27.42
C THR A 32 -29.92 -1.12 26.49
N ILE A 33 -30.19 0.02 25.87
CA ILE A 33 -29.16 0.85 25.22
C ILE A 33 -28.79 1.96 26.21
N THR A 34 -27.59 1.94 26.68
CA THR A 34 -27.13 2.84 27.72
C THR A 34 -26.86 4.24 27.17
N LYS A 35 -26.90 5.24 28.05
CA LYS A 35 -26.42 6.60 27.75
C LYS A 35 -24.98 6.58 27.25
N ALA A 36 -24.10 5.76 27.85
CA ALA A 36 -22.68 5.68 27.46
C ALA A 36 -22.51 5.24 26.00
N GLN A 37 -23.28 4.25 25.53
CA GLN A 37 -23.24 3.80 24.12
C GLN A 37 -23.70 4.91 23.17
N GLN A 38 -24.72 5.69 23.55
CA GLN A 38 -25.17 6.82 22.74
C GLN A 38 -24.12 7.91 22.67
N GLU A 39 -23.55 8.31 23.83
CA GLU A 39 -22.51 9.35 23.90
C GLU A 39 -21.26 8.93 23.12
N GLU A 40 -20.86 7.66 23.16
CA GLU A 40 -19.72 7.14 22.39
C GLU A 40 -19.94 7.30 20.87
N LEU A 41 -21.13 6.91 20.38
CA LEU A 41 -21.43 7.06 18.97
C LEU A 41 -21.56 8.53 18.56
N ILE A 42 -22.17 9.39 19.40
CA ILE A 42 -22.22 10.84 19.19
C ILE A 42 -20.79 11.39 19.09
N ARG A 43 -19.87 10.97 19.98
CA ARG A 43 -18.46 11.39 19.95
C ARG A 43 -17.78 11.03 18.65
N VAL A 44 -18.05 9.84 18.10
CA VAL A 44 -17.54 9.44 16.79
C VAL A 44 -17.98 10.40 15.67
N TYR A 45 -19.25 10.80 15.67
CA TYR A 45 -19.76 11.75 14.67
C TYR A 45 -19.18 13.16 14.87
N THR A 46 -19.13 13.64 16.12
CA THR A 46 -18.62 14.99 16.41
C THR A 46 -17.11 15.12 16.17
N SER A 47 -16.32 14.07 16.40
CA SER A 47 -14.88 14.06 16.07
C SER A 47 -14.61 14.13 14.56
N ARG A 48 -15.61 13.83 13.74
CA ARG A 48 -15.57 13.96 12.26
C ARG A 48 -16.13 15.30 11.75
N GLY A 49 -16.38 16.25 12.68
CA GLY A 49 -16.84 17.60 12.33
C GLY A 49 -18.37 17.76 12.28
N GLN A 50 -19.16 16.74 12.66
CA GLN A 50 -20.62 16.93 12.76
C GLN A 50 -20.95 17.67 14.05
N GLU A 51 -21.87 18.64 13.96
CA GLU A 51 -22.38 19.34 15.14
C GLU A 51 -23.33 18.44 15.92
N ARG A 52 -23.27 18.51 17.27
CA ARG A 52 -24.21 17.82 18.13
C ARG A 52 -25.56 18.54 18.08
N THR A 53 -26.54 17.91 17.48
CA THR A 53 -27.91 18.42 17.33
C THR A 53 -28.92 17.40 17.82
N PRO A 54 -30.18 17.79 18.15
CA PRO A 54 -31.27 16.85 18.48
C PRO A 54 -31.51 15.83 17.35
N GLN A 55 -31.26 16.22 16.10
CA GLN A 55 -31.40 15.34 14.95
C GLN A 55 -30.31 14.25 14.97
N LEU A 56 -29.05 14.61 15.27
CA LEU A 56 -27.96 13.65 15.43
C LEU A 56 -28.25 12.67 16.57
N GLU A 57 -28.75 13.15 17.72
CA GLU A 57 -29.10 12.29 18.85
C GLU A 57 -30.22 11.30 18.49
N THR A 58 -31.22 11.76 17.74
CA THR A 58 -32.31 10.91 17.23
C THR A 58 -31.77 9.87 16.25
N GLN A 59 -30.90 10.28 15.34
CA GLN A 59 -30.25 9.39 14.38
C GLN A 59 -29.40 8.31 15.11
N VAL A 60 -28.60 8.69 16.08
CA VAL A 60 -27.79 7.77 16.87
C VAL A 60 -28.67 6.77 17.62
N ARG A 61 -29.77 7.25 18.23
CA ARG A 61 -30.74 6.38 18.90
C ARG A 61 -31.31 5.35 17.93
N HIS A 62 -31.73 5.78 16.73
CA HIS A 62 -32.26 4.89 15.71
C HIS A 62 -31.27 3.85 15.23
N LEU A 63 -30.00 4.27 14.99
CA LEU A 63 -28.91 3.37 14.59
C LEU A 63 -28.64 2.30 15.64
N LEU A 64 -28.49 2.68 16.90
CA LEU A 64 -28.23 1.74 18.00
C LEU A 64 -29.43 0.77 18.20
N THR A 65 -30.65 1.26 18.04
CA THR A 65 -31.83 0.40 18.08
C THR A 65 -31.85 -0.62 16.95
N ARG A 66 -31.57 -0.18 15.72
CA ARG A 66 -31.49 -1.06 14.54
C ARG A 66 -30.45 -2.15 14.74
N ASP A 67 -29.25 -1.74 15.15
CA ASP A 67 -28.11 -2.66 15.29
C ASP A 67 -28.40 -3.70 16.39
N MET A 68 -29.01 -3.27 17.50
CA MET A 68 -29.42 -4.17 18.56
C MET A 68 -30.47 -5.19 18.08
N LEU A 69 -31.51 -4.74 17.36
CA LEU A 69 -32.55 -5.62 16.83
C LEU A 69 -31.99 -6.64 15.85
N LEU A 70 -31.07 -6.22 14.94
CA LEU A 70 -30.39 -7.15 14.02
C LEU A 70 -29.52 -8.18 14.77
N LEU A 71 -28.85 -7.77 15.84
CA LEU A 71 -28.09 -8.70 16.68
C LEU A 71 -28.96 -9.66 17.44
N GLN A 72 -30.16 -9.24 17.86
CA GLN A 72 -31.18 -10.16 18.46
C GLN A 72 -31.63 -11.23 17.46
N GLU A 73 -31.95 -10.85 16.21
CA GLU A 73 -32.29 -11.80 15.17
C GLU A 73 -31.12 -12.74 14.82
N ALA A 74 -29.92 -12.23 14.74
CA ALA A 74 -28.73 -13.06 14.54
C ALA A 74 -28.54 -14.11 15.65
N ARG A 75 -28.79 -13.74 16.91
CA ARG A 75 -28.74 -14.68 18.04
C ARG A 75 -29.88 -15.72 17.98
N LYS A 76 -31.11 -15.31 17.67
CA LYS A 76 -32.21 -16.24 17.47
C LYS A 76 -31.95 -17.26 16.37
N ALA A 77 -31.38 -16.78 15.26
CA ALA A 77 -31.00 -17.63 14.13
C ALA A 77 -29.68 -18.39 14.32
N LYS A 78 -29.03 -18.27 15.49
CA LYS A 78 -27.73 -18.92 15.82
C LYS A 78 -26.65 -18.69 14.78
N ILE A 79 -26.63 -17.49 14.18
CA ILE A 79 -25.70 -17.16 13.09
C ILE A 79 -24.25 -17.37 13.49
N SER A 80 -23.88 -17.06 14.75
CA SER A 80 -22.51 -17.26 15.27
C SER A 80 -22.10 -18.74 15.42
N GLU A 81 -23.06 -19.67 15.40
CA GLU A 81 -22.77 -21.11 15.50
C GLU A 81 -22.48 -21.75 14.13
N ARG A 82 -22.77 -21.06 13.03
CA ARG A 82 -22.47 -21.51 11.67
C ARG A 82 -20.96 -21.59 11.45
N ASP A 83 -20.50 -22.66 10.81
CA ASP A 83 -19.07 -22.90 10.60
C ASP A 83 -18.37 -21.82 9.76
N ASP A 84 -19.05 -21.27 8.75
CA ASP A 84 -18.55 -20.17 7.94
C ASP A 84 -18.36 -18.91 8.79
N VAL A 85 -19.35 -18.56 9.61
CA VAL A 85 -19.31 -17.37 10.48
C VAL A 85 -18.29 -17.53 11.60
N ARG A 86 -18.19 -18.73 12.20
CA ARG A 86 -17.20 -19.04 13.23
C ARG A 86 -15.78 -18.82 12.69
N ARG A 87 -15.47 -19.38 11.50
CA ARG A 87 -14.17 -19.13 10.85
C ARG A 87 -13.92 -17.65 10.56
N MET A 88 -14.93 -16.89 10.18
CA MET A 88 -14.80 -15.45 9.97
C MET A 88 -14.48 -14.70 11.27
N ILE A 89 -15.17 -15.05 12.36
CA ILE A 89 -14.93 -14.46 13.70
C ILE A 89 -13.50 -14.81 14.17
N ASP A 90 -13.09 -16.09 14.05
CA ASP A 90 -11.75 -16.54 14.45
C ASP A 90 -10.65 -15.79 13.66
N ASN A 91 -10.83 -15.65 12.35
CA ASN A 91 -9.87 -14.92 11.51
C ASN A 91 -9.84 -13.41 11.87
N ALA A 92 -11.01 -12.79 12.10
CA ALA A 92 -11.06 -11.41 12.55
C ALA A 92 -10.37 -11.23 13.90
N THR A 93 -10.63 -12.13 14.85
CA THR A 93 -9.99 -12.14 16.17
C THR A 93 -8.47 -12.27 16.06
N LYS A 94 -7.96 -13.23 15.28
CA LYS A 94 -6.52 -13.39 15.03
C LYS A 94 -5.90 -12.10 14.47
N ASN A 95 -6.53 -11.51 13.45
CA ASN A 95 -6.01 -10.29 12.82
C ASN A 95 -5.96 -9.11 13.80
N ILE A 96 -7.01 -8.94 14.62
CA ILE A 96 -7.05 -7.89 15.64
C ILE A 96 -5.93 -8.11 16.67
N LEU A 97 -5.79 -9.34 17.20
CA LEU A 97 -4.76 -9.65 18.20
C LEU A 97 -3.36 -9.45 17.64
N MET A 98 -3.07 -9.97 16.44
CA MET A 98 -1.76 -9.81 15.79
C MET A 98 -1.43 -8.32 15.51
N SER A 99 -2.37 -7.57 14.97
CA SER A 99 -2.15 -6.14 14.70
C SER A 99 -1.96 -5.34 15.99
N THR A 100 -2.71 -5.66 17.05
CA THR A 100 -2.58 -5.00 18.35
C THR A 100 -1.21 -5.26 18.97
N VAL A 101 -0.75 -6.52 18.98
CA VAL A 101 0.60 -6.87 19.48
C VAL A 101 1.69 -6.11 18.73
N ILE A 102 1.59 -6.04 17.38
CA ILE A 102 2.55 -5.30 16.57
C ILE A 102 2.52 -3.80 16.91
N ASN A 103 1.34 -3.20 17.00
CA ASN A 103 1.18 -1.78 17.33
C ASN A 103 1.73 -1.45 18.73
N ASP A 104 1.42 -2.26 19.73
CA ASP A 104 1.93 -2.10 21.08
C ASP A 104 3.46 -2.26 21.14
N TRP A 105 4.00 -3.20 20.37
CA TRP A 105 5.44 -3.38 20.27
C TRP A 105 6.12 -2.17 19.60
N LEU A 106 5.56 -1.66 18.49
CA LEU A 106 6.06 -0.46 17.81
C LEU A 106 5.98 0.79 18.71
N ALA A 107 4.91 0.92 19.51
CA ALA A 107 4.77 2.03 20.47
C ALA A 107 5.87 2.00 21.54
N LYS A 108 6.32 0.81 21.95
CA LYS A 108 7.43 0.63 22.90
C LYS A 108 8.81 0.73 22.24
N ASN A 109 8.88 0.53 20.92
CA ASN A 109 10.10 0.53 20.13
C ASN A 109 10.00 1.54 18.95
N PRO A 110 9.77 2.83 19.20
CA PRO A 110 9.56 3.80 18.14
C PRO A 110 10.82 4.00 17.29
N VAL A 111 10.63 4.22 15.99
CA VAL A 111 11.72 4.67 15.11
C VAL A 111 12.10 6.10 15.50
N LYS A 112 13.37 6.30 15.83
CA LYS A 112 13.91 7.60 16.22
C LYS A 112 14.16 8.47 14.99
N GLU A 113 14.11 9.77 15.19
CA GLU A 113 14.34 10.75 14.11
C GLU A 113 15.74 10.62 13.50
N GLU A 114 16.74 10.32 14.34
CA GLU A 114 18.14 10.13 13.89
C GLU A 114 18.27 8.94 12.94
N GLU A 115 17.49 7.87 13.15
CA GLU A 115 17.50 6.69 12.26
C GLU A 115 16.90 7.02 10.89
N VAL A 116 15.84 7.84 10.88
CA VAL A 116 15.21 8.29 9.63
C VAL A 116 16.17 9.19 8.85
N LYS A 117 16.86 10.11 9.54
CA LYS A 117 17.89 10.97 8.93
C LYS A 117 19.05 10.17 8.38
N ALA A 118 19.57 9.22 9.16
CA ALA A 118 20.66 8.36 8.71
C ALA A 118 20.27 7.53 7.48
N LEU A 119 19.03 7.01 7.44
CA LEU A 119 18.52 6.31 6.26
C LEU A 119 18.37 7.26 5.07
N PHE A 120 17.86 8.47 5.28
CA PHE A 120 17.75 9.48 4.23
C PHE A 120 19.12 9.80 3.62
N GLU A 121 20.13 10.09 4.43
CA GLU A 121 21.49 10.38 3.98
C GLU A 121 22.11 9.20 3.21
N LYS A 122 21.88 7.98 3.70
CA LYS A 122 22.30 6.75 3.02
C LYS A 122 21.66 6.62 1.64
N GLU A 123 20.34 6.78 1.57
CA GLU A 123 19.60 6.67 0.31
C GLU A 123 19.90 7.84 -0.64
N GLN A 124 20.08 9.06 -0.13
CA GLN A 124 20.55 10.22 -0.91
C GLN A 124 21.91 9.94 -1.55
N LYS A 125 22.85 9.43 -0.77
CA LYS A 125 24.19 9.07 -1.27
C LYS A 125 24.15 7.94 -2.31
N ARG A 126 23.30 6.93 -2.05
CA ARG A 126 23.08 5.81 -2.98
C ARG A 126 22.39 6.28 -4.26
N TRP A 127 21.39 7.14 -4.17
CA TRP A 127 20.66 7.67 -5.32
C TRP A 127 21.55 8.54 -6.20
N GLY A 128 22.38 9.37 -5.60
CA GLY A 128 23.26 10.28 -6.31
C GLY A 128 22.57 11.59 -6.69
N LYS A 129 23.28 12.39 -7.53
CA LYS A 129 22.87 13.77 -7.85
C LYS A 129 22.07 13.90 -9.14
N THR A 130 21.95 12.82 -9.92
CA THR A 130 21.31 12.85 -11.25
C THR A 130 20.34 11.69 -11.40
N GLU A 131 19.31 11.90 -12.20
CA GLU A 131 18.40 10.89 -12.68
C GLU A 131 18.47 10.80 -14.21
N VAL A 132 18.25 9.61 -14.71
CA VAL A 132 18.19 9.30 -16.14
C VAL A 132 16.86 8.66 -16.48
N SER A 133 16.39 8.90 -17.71
CA SER A 133 15.35 8.11 -18.35
C SER A 133 15.97 7.40 -19.53
N VAL A 134 15.78 6.09 -19.62
CA VAL A 134 16.39 5.26 -20.67
C VAL A 134 15.33 4.35 -21.30
N ARG A 135 15.57 3.95 -22.55
CA ARG A 135 14.88 2.81 -23.16
C ARG A 135 15.86 1.68 -23.39
N HIS A 136 15.39 0.45 -23.26
CA HIS A 136 16.19 -0.70 -23.61
C HIS A 136 15.38 -1.79 -24.30
N ILE A 137 16.08 -2.62 -25.07
CA ILE A 137 15.58 -3.86 -25.65
C ILE A 137 16.45 -4.99 -25.11
N LEU A 138 15.86 -5.95 -24.41
CA LEU A 138 16.52 -7.13 -23.88
C LEU A 138 16.30 -8.31 -24.80
N VAL A 139 17.37 -9.01 -25.19
CA VAL A 139 17.31 -10.26 -25.98
C VAL A 139 18.31 -11.28 -25.43
N GLU A 140 18.14 -12.55 -25.82
CA GLU A 140 18.92 -13.65 -25.27
C GLU A 140 20.33 -13.74 -25.86
N ASP A 141 20.48 -13.42 -27.15
CA ASP A 141 21.73 -13.62 -27.89
C ASP A 141 22.27 -12.33 -28.52
N GLU A 142 23.60 -12.32 -28.73
CA GLU A 142 24.32 -11.17 -29.24
C GLU A 142 23.98 -10.86 -30.71
N THR A 143 23.73 -11.87 -31.51
CA THR A 143 23.43 -11.71 -32.94
C THR A 143 22.13 -10.94 -33.14
N THR A 144 21.06 -11.38 -32.46
CA THR A 144 19.79 -10.65 -32.43
C THR A 144 19.95 -9.22 -31.91
N ALA A 145 20.75 -9.03 -30.84
CA ALA A 145 21.03 -7.68 -30.32
C ALA A 145 21.72 -6.77 -31.35
N LYS A 146 22.70 -7.30 -32.11
CA LYS A 146 23.40 -6.54 -33.17
C LYS A 146 22.45 -6.19 -34.32
N ASP A 147 21.60 -7.12 -34.74
CA ASP A 147 20.63 -6.90 -35.81
C ASP A 147 19.60 -5.83 -35.45
N LEU A 148 19.03 -5.92 -34.22
CA LEU A 148 18.09 -4.91 -33.71
C LEU A 148 18.76 -3.55 -33.54
N LEU A 149 20.01 -3.50 -33.03
CA LEU A 149 20.80 -2.27 -32.96
C LEU A 149 21.00 -1.63 -34.33
N ALA A 150 21.30 -2.44 -35.36
CA ALA A 150 21.44 -1.94 -36.73
C ALA A 150 20.12 -1.37 -37.25
N ARG A 151 18.98 -2.03 -36.97
CA ARG A 151 17.64 -1.53 -37.34
C ARG A 151 17.33 -0.20 -36.71
N VAL A 152 17.52 -0.03 -35.37
CA VAL A 152 17.25 1.24 -34.70
C VAL A 152 18.19 2.36 -35.15
N LYS A 153 19.47 2.05 -35.46
CA LYS A 153 20.42 3.02 -35.99
C LYS A 153 20.11 3.49 -37.41
N LYS A 154 19.41 2.67 -38.20
CA LYS A 154 18.92 3.04 -39.54
C LYS A 154 17.59 3.82 -39.49
N GLY A 155 17.14 4.24 -38.32
CA GLY A 155 15.91 5.05 -38.13
C GLY A 155 14.67 4.22 -37.79
N GLY A 156 14.85 2.93 -37.48
CA GLY A 156 13.73 2.12 -36.98
C GLY A 156 13.19 2.66 -35.67
N ASP A 157 11.87 2.63 -35.51
CA ASP A 157 11.19 3.05 -34.29
C ASP A 157 11.59 2.15 -33.10
N PHE A 158 12.32 2.73 -32.15
CA PHE A 158 12.84 2.00 -30.98
C PHE A 158 11.70 1.45 -30.12
N ASP A 159 10.63 2.21 -29.88
CA ASP A 159 9.46 1.81 -29.09
C ASP A 159 8.81 0.56 -29.70
N ARG A 160 8.49 0.62 -30.99
CA ARG A 160 7.89 -0.52 -31.69
C ARG A 160 8.79 -1.74 -31.67
N ILE A 161 10.10 -1.57 -31.98
CA ILE A 161 11.04 -2.69 -31.98
C ILE A 161 11.17 -3.32 -30.59
N ALA A 162 11.14 -2.50 -29.51
CA ALA A 162 11.14 -2.99 -28.14
C ALA A 162 9.88 -3.81 -27.83
N ARG A 163 8.70 -3.32 -28.21
CA ARG A 163 7.42 -4.05 -28.02
C ARG A 163 7.41 -5.41 -28.69
N GLU A 164 7.93 -5.46 -29.90
CA GLU A 164 7.90 -6.66 -30.75
C GLU A 164 8.95 -7.71 -30.35
N ASN A 165 10.13 -7.29 -29.88
CA ASN A 165 11.29 -8.18 -29.78
C ASN A 165 11.88 -8.31 -28.37
N SER A 166 11.59 -7.39 -27.44
CA SER A 166 12.20 -7.44 -26.11
C SER A 166 11.69 -8.64 -25.30
N LYS A 167 12.59 -9.29 -24.58
CA LYS A 167 12.31 -10.38 -23.61
C LYS A 167 12.13 -9.86 -22.18
N ASP A 168 12.11 -8.54 -22.01
CA ASP A 168 11.84 -7.92 -20.71
C ASP A 168 10.39 -8.16 -20.26
N THR A 169 10.05 -7.72 -19.06
CA THR A 169 8.69 -7.85 -18.49
C THR A 169 7.61 -7.34 -19.45
N ALA A 170 6.41 -7.91 -19.38
CA ALA A 170 5.29 -7.47 -20.21
C ALA A 170 5.00 -5.97 -20.04
N GLN A 171 5.17 -5.44 -18.84
CA GLN A 171 4.97 -4.03 -18.54
C GLN A 171 6.00 -3.16 -19.29
N ASN A 172 7.31 -3.47 -19.19
CA ASN A 172 8.37 -2.70 -19.86
C ASN A 172 8.23 -2.78 -21.38
N ARG A 173 7.88 -3.95 -21.94
CA ARG A 173 7.58 -4.08 -23.35
C ARG A 173 6.42 -3.19 -23.78
N ALA A 174 5.31 -3.19 -23.00
CA ALA A 174 4.14 -2.36 -23.29
C ALA A 174 4.46 -0.85 -23.27
N MET A 175 5.51 -0.44 -22.55
CA MET A 175 6.04 0.93 -22.53
C MET A 175 7.14 1.17 -23.58
N GLY A 176 7.38 0.24 -24.51
CA GLY A 176 8.43 0.35 -25.52
C GLY A 176 9.83 0.32 -24.93
N GLY A 177 10.01 -0.45 -23.85
CA GLY A 177 11.28 -0.58 -23.14
C GLY A 177 11.66 0.63 -22.28
N LEU A 178 10.72 1.55 -22.00
CA LEU A 178 10.98 2.74 -21.19
C LEU A 178 11.20 2.37 -19.72
N ILE A 179 12.33 2.79 -19.18
CA ILE A 179 12.58 2.92 -17.74
C ILE A 179 12.55 4.42 -17.44
N ASP A 180 11.53 4.82 -16.70
CA ASP A 180 11.31 6.22 -16.36
C ASP A 180 12.40 6.73 -15.39
N TRP A 181 12.31 8.00 -15.02
CA TRP A 181 13.34 8.70 -14.24
C TRP A 181 13.79 7.91 -13.01
N THR A 182 15.05 7.50 -13.01
CA THR A 182 15.69 6.78 -11.91
C THR A 182 17.17 7.13 -11.82
N SER A 183 17.80 6.79 -10.70
CA SER A 183 19.25 6.98 -10.54
C SER A 183 20.04 6.04 -11.45
N PRO A 184 21.13 6.51 -12.09
CA PRO A 184 22.10 5.63 -12.75
C PRO A 184 22.66 4.54 -11.83
N ASN A 185 22.75 4.80 -10.52
CA ASN A 185 23.28 3.87 -9.53
C ASN A 185 22.31 2.68 -9.21
N MET A 186 21.10 2.70 -9.76
CA MET A 186 20.15 1.59 -9.62
C MET A 186 20.29 0.51 -10.69
N PHE A 187 21.17 0.74 -11.69
CA PHE A 187 21.47 -0.23 -12.74
C PHE A 187 22.75 -1.00 -12.43
N ASP A 188 22.88 -2.17 -13.06
CA ASP A 188 24.17 -2.88 -13.11
C ASP A 188 25.23 -1.98 -13.72
N LYS A 189 26.48 -2.13 -13.27
CA LYS A 189 27.60 -1.29 -13.69
C LYS A 189 27.73 -1.24 -15.21
N GLU A 190 27.68 -2.38 -15.87
CA GLU A 190 27.81 -2.51 -17.32
C GLU A 190 26.69 -1.77 -18.05
N PHE A 191 25.47 -1.87 -17.53
CA PHE A 191 24.30 -1.18 -18.09
C PHE A 191 24.45 0.34 -17.92
N ALA A 192 24.81 0.81 -16.71
CA ALA A 192 25.02 2.22 -16.42
C ALA A 192 26.13 2.85 -17.26
N GLU A 193 27.25 2.16 -17.43
CA GLU A 193 28.37 2.64 -18.27
C GLU A 193 27.98 2.79 -19.74
N SER A 194 26.97 2.05 -20.22
CA SER A 194 26.54 2.09 -21.62
C SER A 194 25.96 3.44 -22.07
N PHE A 195 25.35 4.17 -21.16
CA PHE A 195 24.73 5.46 -21.44
C PHE A 195 25.42 6.67 -20.78
N LYS A 196 26.45 6.45 -19.96
CA LYS A 196 27.17 7.49 -19.21
C LYS A 196 27.64 8.66 -20.05
N ASN A 197 28.10 8.39 -21.27
CA ASN A 197 28.63 9.38 -22.19
C ASN A 197 27.69 9.71 -23.36
N LEU A 198 26.43 9.24 -23.29
CA LEU A 198 25.44 9.56 -24.31
C LEU A 198 24.76 10.91 -24.02
N LYS A 199 24.36 11.59 -25.07
CA LYS A 199 23.44 12.71 -24.99
C LYS A 199 21.99 12.20 -25.10
N PRO A 200 21.00 12.90 -24.55
CA PRO A 200 19.59 12.57 -24.76
C PRO A 200 19.26 12.30 -26.23
N GLY A 201 18.52 11.25 -26.50
CA GLY A 201 18.18 10.74 -27.83
C GLY A 201 19.21 9.78 -28.45
N GLN A 202 20.41 9.66 -27.91
CA GLN A 202 21.44 8.80 -28.46
C GLN A 202 21.30 7.34 -28.02
N ILE A 203 21.73 6.44 -28.90
CA ILE A 203 21.75 4.98 -28.71
C ILE A 203 23.17 4.52 -28.47
N ALA A 204 23.37 3.58 -27.56
CA ALA A 204 24.66 2.98 -27.27
C ALA A 204 25.31 2.39 -28.55
N LYS A 205 26.64 2.54 -28.66
CA LYS A 205 27.35 2.14 -29.89
C LYS A 205 27.32 0.65 -30.16
N LYS A 206 27.23 -0.18 -29.12
CA LYS A 206 27.20 -1.66 -29.16
C LYS A 206 26.18 -2.20 -28.15
N PRO A 207 25.66 -3.41 -28.34
CA PRO A 207 24.88 -4.09 -27.33
C PRO A 207 25.71 -4.34 -26.06
N ILE A 208 25.07 -4.39 -24.91
CA ILE A 208 25.69 -4.61 -23.60
C ILE A 208 25.19 -5.94 -23.04
N LYS A 209 26.11 -6.75 -22.54
CA LYS A 209 25.78 -8.01 -21.86
C LYS A 209 25.63 -7.78 -20.36
N THR A 210 24.54 -8.30 -19.79
CA THR A 210 24.33 -8.43 -18.35
C THR A 210 23.98 -9.89 -18.01
N GLN A 211 23.68 -10.17 -16.76
CA GLN A 211 23.21 -11.50 -16.36
C GLN A 211 21.83 -11.85 -16.98
N LEU A 212 21.03 -10.86 -17.31
CA LEU A 212 19.70 -11.04 -17.91
C LEU A 212 19.75 -11.34 -19.43
N GLY A 213 20.84 -10.99 -20.10
CA GLY A 213 20.98 -11.13 -21.54
C GLY A 213 21.69 -9.95 -22.18
N TRP A 214 21.34 -9.65 -23.43
CA TRP A 214 21.91 -8.57 -24.21
C TRP A 214 20.95 -7.40 -24.33
N HIS A 215 21.46 -6.20 -24.09
CA HIS A 215 20.67 -4.97 -24.09
C HIS A 215 21.09 -4.01 -25.18
N ILE A 216 20.12 -3.45 -25.90
CA ILE A 216 20.27 -2.24 -26.71
C ILE A 216 19.74 -1.10 -25.88
N VAL A 217 20.51 -0.05 -25.64
CA VAL A 217 20.17 1.03 -24.72
C VAL A 217 20.14 2.36 -25.45
N LYS A 218 19.10 3.16 -25.21
CA LYS A 218 18.92 4.53 -25.65
C LYS A 218 18.74 5.42 -24.44
N LEU A 219 19.48 6.52 -24.35
CA LEU A 219 19.28 7.54 -23.33
C LEU A 219 18.16 8.49 -23.79
N GLU A 220 17.08 8.58 -23.03
CA GLU A 220 15.97 9.50 -23.30
C GLU A 220 16.20 10.87 -22.66
N GLY A 221 16.72 10.90 -21.45
CA GLY A 221 16.96 12.14 -20.73
C GLY A 221 17.89 12.02 -19.53
N VAL A 222 18.41 13.16 -19.11
CA VAL A 222 19.16 13.35 -17.87
C VAL A 222 18.63 14.58 -17.16
N ARG A 223 18.45 14.50 -15.84
CA ARG A 223 18.03 15.65 -15.02
C ARG A 223 18.71 15.61 -13.64
N PRO A 224 18.73 16.72 -12.90
CA PRO A 224 19.07 16.68 -11.48
C PRO A 224 18.11 15.74 -10.73
N ALA A 225 18.64 15.04 -9.73
CA ALA A 225 17.83 14.15 -8.91
C ALA A 225 16.68 14.90 -8.26
N GLN A 226 15.48 14.28 -8.26
CA GLN A 226 14.29 14.79 -7.60
C GLN A 226 13.95 13.99 -6.33
N ARG A 227 14.40 12.73 -6.23
CA ARG A 227 14.26 11.93 -5.01
C ARG A 227 15.41 12.18 -4.04
N PHE A 228 15.12 12.07 -2.77
CA PHE A 228 16.06 12.28 -1.66
C PHE A 228 16.74 13.65 -1.67
N VAL A 229 16.10 14.68 -2.24
CA VAL A 229 16.55 16.06 -2.23
C VAL A 229 16.00 16.79 -1.00
N ASN A 230 14.77 16.50 -0.62
CA ASN A 230 14.08 17.13 0.51
C ASN A 230 13.73 16.08 1.57
N TYR A 231 14.36 16.20 2.75
CA TYR A 231 14.10 15.31 3.87
C TYR A 231 12.62 15.26 4.28
N GLN A 232 11.95 16.41 4.34
CA GLN A 232 10.56 16.50 4.79
C GLN A 232 9.62 15.72 3.86
N ALA A 233 9.88 15.73 2.56
CA ALA A 233 9.08 14.99 1.59
C ALA A 233 9.26 13.46 1.72
N GLU A 234 10.44 12.99 2.12
CA GLU A 234 10.79 11.57 2.16
C GLU A 234 10.64 10.94 3.57
N SER A 235 10.73 11.74 4.63
CA SER A 235 10.84 11.28 6.01
C SER A 235 9.70 10.34 6.45
N HIS A 236 8.47 10.61 6.02
CA HIS A 236 7.32 9.76 6.35
C HIS A 236 7.45 8.35 5.72
N ALA A 237 7.80 8.27 4.44
CA ALA A 237 7.97 7.00 3.74
C ALA A 237 9.17 6.20 4.30
N LEU A 238 10.27 6.88 4.63
CA LEU A 238 11.43 6.26 5.26
C LEU A 238 11.13 5.74 6.66
N ARG A 239 10.35 6.47 7.45
CA ARG A 239 9.87 6.01 8.75
C ARG A 239 8.98 4.77 8.64
N GLN A 240 8.08 4.74 7.66
CA GLN A 240 7.26 3.55 7.40
C GLN A 240 8.12 2.34 7.02
N LEU A 241 9.13 2.54 6.16
CA LEU A 241 10.07 1.48 5.78
C LEU A 241 10.83 0.93 7.01
N LEU A 242 11.35 1.80 7.88
CA LEU A 242 12.02 1.40 9.11
C LEU A 242 11.09 0.65 10.07
N ASN A 243 9.84 1.10 10.21
CA ASN A 243 8.84 0.39 11.01
C ASN A 243 8.57 -1.00 10.44
N GLN A 244 8.41 -1.13 9.11
CA GLN A 244 8.20 -2.42 8.46
C GLN A 244 9.40 -3.36 8.67
N GLN A 245 10.62 -2.89 8.54
CA GLN A 245 11.83 -3.66 8.79
C GLN A 245 11.92 -4.12 10.25
N ARG A 246 11.59 -3.25 11.22
CA ARG A 246 11.54 -3.59 12.65
C ARG A 246 10.52 -4.66 12.96
N VAL A 247 9.32 -4.54 12.40
CA VAL A 247 8.26 -5.55 12.57
C VAL A 247 8.72 -6.89 11.99
N GLN A 248 9.36 -6.89 10.82
CA GLN A 248 9.89 -8.13 10.24
C GLN A 248 10.95 -8.76 11.15
N THR A 249 11.91 -7.97 11.63
CA THR A 249 12.94 -8.46 12.57
C THR A 249 12.29 -9.02 13.84
N TYR A 250 11.30 -8.34 14.40
CA TYR A 250 10.57 -8.83 15.58
C TYR A 250 9.89 -10.17 15.33
N ILE A 251 9.25 -10.33 14.18
CA ILE A 251 8.60 -11.60 13.79
C ILE A 251 9.65 -12.71 13.60
N ASP A 252 10.76 -12.40 12.93
CA ASP A 252 11.86 -13.36 12.71
C ASP A 252 12.47 -13.82 14.03
N ASP A 253 12.62 -12.92 15.00
CA ASP A 253 13.10 -13.26 16.34
C ASP A 253 12.09 -14.14 17.10
N LEU A 254 10.79 -13.88 16.98
CA LEU A 254 9.76 -14.76 17.55
C LEU A 254 9.84 -16.15 16.95
N ILE A 255 9.97 -16.27 15.63
CA ILE A 255 10.08 -17.56 14.93
C ILE A 255 11.35 -18.29 15.36
N LYS A 256 12.49 -17.60 15.40
CA LYS A 256 13.79 -18.16 15.80
C LYS A 256 13.79 -18.73 17.23
N ASN A 257 13.06 -18.07 18.12
CA ASN A 257 12.98 -18.48 19.54
C ASN A 257 11.83 -19.46 19.82
N ALA A 258 11.00 -19.78 18.81
CA ALA A 258 9.89 -20.71 18.96
C ALA A 258 10.40 -22.17 19.01
N LYS A 259 9.79 -22.96 19.87
CA LYS A 259 9.98 -24.43 19.89
C LYS A 259 9.04 -25.04 18.85
N ILE A 260 9.54 -25.26 17.65
CA ILE A 260 8.78 -25.87 16.55
C ILE A 260 9.12 -27.35 16.49
N SER A 261 8.10 -28.24 16.50
CA SER A 261 8.25 -29.69 16.35
C SER A 261 7.22 -30.22 15.36
N ASP A 262 7.66 -31.06 14.43
CA ASP A 262 6.77 -31.77 13.53
C ASP A 262 6.05 -32.90 14.24
N LEU A 263 4.74 -33.00 14.06
CA LEU A 263 3.91 -34.06 14.66
C LEU A 263 3.95 -35.39 13.86
N SER A 264 4.67 -35.41 12.73
CA SER A 264 4.75 -36.60 11.84
C SER A 264 5.42 -37.80 12.49
N ASP A 265 6.24 -37.61 13.54
CA ASP A 265 7.04 -38.71 14.17
C ASP A 265 6.38 -39.37 15.38
N THR A 266 5.20 -38.91 15.81
CA THR A 266 4.55 -39.48 17.02
C THR A 266 3.67 -40.71 16.77
N LYS A 267 3.41 -41.12 15.51
CA LYS A 267 2.59 -42.30 15.18
C LYS A 267 3.39 -43.61 14.99
N ALA A 268 4.71 -43.58 15.07
CA ALA A 268 5.56 -44.75 14.81
C ALA A 268 6.06 -45.50 16.07
N LYS A 269 5.73 -45.06 17.29
CA LYS A 269 6.17 -45.72 18.54
C LYS A 269 5.04 -46.28 19.40
N GLY A 270 3.95 -46.69 18.80
CA GLY A 270 2.83 -47.32 19.48
C GLY A 270 2.39 -48.61 18.79
N LYS A 271 3.20 -49.62 18.77
CA LYS A 271 2.83 -51.04 18.62
C LYS A 271 3.75 -51.92 19.48
#